data_c6b23708484b765067ae489091d3477a
#
_entry.id   c6b23708484b765067ae489091d3477a
#
_cell.length_a   1.000
_cell.length_b   1.000
_cell.length_c   1.000
_cell.angle_alpha   90.00
_cell.angle_beta   90.00
_cell.angle_gamma   90.00
#
_symmetry.space_group_name_H-M   'P 1'
#
loop_
_entity.id
_entity.type
_entity.pdbx_description
1 polymer ?
#
loop_
_entity_poly.entity_id
_entity_poly.type
_entity_poly.pdbx_seq_one_letter_code
_entity_poly.pdbx_strand_id
1 'polypeptide(L)'
;GFSAAAKRLNLPKSTISKRVAILEKKLGLTLIHRSSRSFVLSEAGKLFYQHAKNAVDEFRYAEENLLIQQQEPSGVVRLSASVPIAQYLLSDCLPELAERYPKLLLQVEVTDRYVDVMSENFDIVIRSHFQPLPDSGLIQRVLKNDKIIAVAAPAYLMKSSPIHTPEDLLKHEGIWPELQMNPWHFQNINGQKEIVRPNIRFVANESEILKGAAKRGLGITLLPETFCMN
;
A
#
# COMPACT_ATOMS: atom_id res chain seq x y z
N GLY A 1 15.62 -25.08 2.10
CA GLY A 1 15.73 -26.26 1.21
C GLY A 1 14.70 -27.33 1.53
N PHE A 2 14.68 -28.43 0.74
CA PHE A 2 13.68 -29.51 0.87
C PHE A 2 13.60 -30.18 2.24
N SER A 3 14.70 -30.25 2.97
CA SER A 3 14.69 -30.83 4.32
C SER A 3 13.88 -30.00 5.33
N ALA A 4 13.98 -28.68 5.24
CA ALA A 4 13.17 -27.77 6.09
C ALA A 4 11.67 -27.86 5.68
N ALA A 5 11.38 -27.89 4.38
CA ALA A 5 10.02 -28.06 3.89
C ALA A 5 9.42 -29.42 4.28
N ALA A 6 10.21 -30.49 4.21
CA ALA A 6 9.82 -31.84 4.64
C ALA A 6 9.40 -31.87 6.11
N LYS A 7 10.22 -31.27 6.98
CA LYS A 7 9.91 -31.14 8.41
C LYS A 7 8.64 -30.34 8.67
N ARG A 8 8.47 -29.20 7.96
CA ARG A 8 7.30 -28.31 8.13
C ARG A 8 5.99 -28.95 7.64
N LEU A 9 6.06 -29.73 6.56
CA LEU A 9 4.88 -30.37 5.94
C LEU A 9 4.63 -31.79 6.45
N ASN A 10 5.47 -32.29 7.35
CA ASN A 10 5.45 -33.66 7.86
C ASN A 10 5.42 -34.72 6.72
N LEU A 11 6.23 -34.50 5.69
CA LEU A 11 6.35 -35.33 4.51
C LEU A 11 7.80 -35.78 4.30
N PRO A 12 8.05 -36.97 3.70
CA PRO A 12 9.40 -37.36 3.31
C PRO A 12 10.04 -36.36 2.33
N LYS A 13 11.32 -36.08 2.49
CA LYS A 13 12.08 -35.20 1.58
C LYS A 13 11.99 -35.63 0.12
N SER A 14 12.01 -36.95 -0.13
CA SER A 14 11.86 -37.55 -1.46
C SER A 14 10.52 -37.16 -2.11
N THR A 15 9.43 -37.17 -1.34
CA THR A 15 8.10 -36.79 -1.80
C THR A 15 8.06 -35.34 -2.26
N ILE A 16 8.64 -34.42 -1.48
CA ILE A 16 8.69 -32.99 -1.82
C ILE A 16 9.53 -32.78 -3.08
N SER A 17 10.71 -33.39 -3.12
CA SER A 17 11.59 -33.29 -4.29
C SER A 17 10.91 -33.82 -5.56
N LYS A 18 10.19 -34.96 -5.46
CA LYS A 18 9.44 -35.57 -6.58
C LYS A 18 8.30 -34.67 -7.05
N ARG A 19 7.53 -34.08 -6.13
CA ARG A 19 6.43 -33.15 -6.48
C ARG A 19 6.93 -31.91 -7.22
N VAL A 20 8.03 -31.33 -6.77
CA VAL A 20 8.65 -30.17 -7.46
C VAL A 20 9.14 -30.60 -8.85
N ALA A 21 9.80 -31.74 -8.99
CA ALA A 21 10.26 -32.24 -10.29
C ALA A 21 9.09 -32.52 -11.27
N ILE A 22 7.96 -33.03 -10.78
CA ILE A 22 6.75 -33.22 -11.59
C ILE A 22 6.20 -31.87 -12.07
N LEU A 23 6.18 -30.86 -11.18
CA LEU A 23 5.74 -29.51 -11.52
C LEU A 23 6.65 -28.88 -12.58
N GLU A 24 7.98 -28.94 -12.41
CA GLU A 24 8.97 -28.46 -13.37
C GLU A 24 8.78 -29.14 -14.74
N LYS A 25 8.58 -30.45 -14.74
CA LYS A 25 8.31 -31.21 -15.98
C LYS A 25 7.01 -30.77 -16.66
N LYS A 26 5.93 -30.55 -15.89
CA LYS A 26 4.64 -30.07 -16.40
C LYS A 26 4.73 -28.68 -17.04
N LEU A 27 5.53 -27.80 -16.44
CA LEU A 27 5.71 -26.43 -16.91
C LEU A 27 6.76 -26.31 -18.02
N GLY A 28 7.62 -27.33 -18.20
CA GLY A 28 8.77 -27.26 -19.10
C GLY A 28 9.85 -26.29 -18.65
N LEU A 29 9.86 -25.89 -17.38
CA LEU A 29 10.74 -24.86 -16.81
C LEU A 29 11.40 -25.35 -15.52
N THR A 30 12.66 -24.97 -15.31
CA THR A 30 13.34 -25.18 -14.04
C THR A 30 12.94 -24.07 -13.08
N LEU A 31 12.34 -24.42 -11.95
CA LEU A 31 11.93 -23.46 -10.93
C LEU A 31 12.99 -23.29 -9.84
N ILE A 32 13.79 -24.35 -9.57
CA ILE A 32 14.79 -24.35 -8.50
C ILE A 32 16.14 -24.81 -9.06
N HIS A 33 17.13 -23.95 -8.99
CA HIS A 33 18.51 -24.33 -9.23
C HIS A 33 19.08 -25.03 -7.99
N ARG A 34 19.51 -26.28 -8.19
CA ARG A 34 20.02 -27.18 -7.15
C ARG A 34 21.47 -27.50 -7.41
N SER A 35 22.35 -27.17 -6.47
CA SER A 35 23.72 -27.67 -6.45
C SER A 35 24.05 -28.16 -5.03
N SER A 36 25.20 -28.78 -4.89
CA SER A 36 25.68 -29.19 -3.56
C SER A 36 25.91 -28.02 -2.60
N ARG A 37 26.04 -26.80 -3.15
CA ARG A 37 26.33 -25.57 -2.38
C ARG A 37 25.24 -24.52 -2.42
N SER A 38 24.25 -24.63 -3.29
CA SER A 38 23.21 -23.63 -3.47
C SER A 38 21.83 -24.23 -3.74
N PHE A 39 20.81 -23.57 -3.21
CA PHE A 39 19.41 -23.93 -3.42
C PHE A 39 18.65 -22.62 -3.56
N VAL A 40 18.48 -22.15 -4.81
CA VAL A 40 17.88 -20.85 -5.14
C VAL A 40 16.79 -21.00 -6.20
N LEU A 41 15.81 -20.10 -6.17
CA LEU A 41 14.79 -20.03 -7.21
C LEU A 41 15.41 -19.48 -8.50
N SER A 42 14.99 -20.05 -9.63
CA SER A 42 15.21 -19.43 -10.95
C SER A 42 14.30 -18.19 -11.10
N GLU A 43 14.49 -17.38 -12.15
CA GLU A 43 13.58 -16.26 -12.42
C GLU A 43 12.13 -16.74 -12.63
N ALA A 44 11.94 -17.82 -13.40
CA ALA A 44 10.63 -18.48 -13.54
C ALA A 44 10.10 -18.99 -12.19
N GLY A 45 11.00 -19.50 -11.33
CA GLY A 45 10.68 -19.95 -9.99
C GLY A 45 10.22 -18.84 -9.07
N LYS A 46 10.84 -17.67 -9.13
CA LYS A 46 10.42 -16.48 -8.35
C LYS A 46 9.02 -16.03 -8.75
N LEU A 47 8.76 -15.90 -10.05
CA LEU A 47 7.46 -15.53 -10.57
C LEU A 47 6.38 -16.54 -10.19
N PHE A 48 6.64 -17.82 -10.40
CA PHE A 48 5.72 -18.90 -10.04
C PHE A 48 5.45 -18.94 -8.54
N TYR A 49 6.49 -18.77 -7.71
CA TYR A 49 6.36 -18.75 -6.25
C TYR A 49 5.43 -17.64 -5.77
N GLN A 50 5.55 -16.45 -6.37
CA GLN A 50 4.72 -15.30 -5.99
C GLN A 50 3.23 -15.55 -6.26
N HIS A 51 2.91 -16.08 -7.44
CA HIS A 51 1.53 -16.46 -7.80
C HIS A 51 1.01 -17.65 -6.98
N ALA A 52 1.83 -18.68 -6.77
CA ALA A 52 1.46 -19.83 -5.97
C ALA A 52 1.24 -19.47 -4.49
N LYS A 53 2.07 -18.56 -3.94
CA LYS A 53 1.89 -18.05 -2.59
C LYS A 53 0.55 -17.32 -2.45
N ASN A 54 0.24 -16.40 -3.36
CA ASN A 54 -1.03 -15.65 -3.35
C ASN A 54 -2.23 -16.59 -3.43
N ALA A 55 -2.17 -17.62 -4.30
CA ALA A 55 -3.25 -18.61 -4.41
C ALA A 55 -3.44 -19.43 -3.13
N VAL A 56 -2.36 -19.83 -2.46
CA VAL A 56 -2.43 -20.56 -1.19
C VAL A 56 -2.95 -19.66 -0.06
N ASP A 57 -2.52 -18.41 -0.03
CA ASP A 57 -2.99 -17.44 0.96
C ASP A 57 -4.49 -17.14 0.76
N GLU A 58 -4.97 -17.03 -0.49
CA GLU A 58 -6.38 -16.87 -0.81
C GLU A 58 -7.22 -18.10 -0.42
N PHE A 59 -6.68 -19.29 -0.64
CA PHE A 59 -7.35 -20.53 -0.22
C PHE A 59 -7.48 -20.59 1.30
N ARG A 60 -6.42 -20.27 2.04
CA ARG A 60 -6.47 -20.18 3.51
C ARG A 60 -7.50 -19.16 3.99
N TYR A 61 -7.51 -18.00 3.35
CA TYR A 61 -8.49 -16.96 3.64
C TYR A 61 -9.93 -17.46 3.44
N ALA A 62 -10.17 -18.23 2.38
CA ALA A 62 -11.48 -18.85 2.15
C ALA A 62 -11.84 -19.88 3.23
N GLU A 63 -10.90 -20.74 3.65
CA GLU A 63 -11.10 -21.71 4.74
C GLU A 63 -11.37 -20.98 6.08
N GLU A 64 -10.56 -19.96 6.42
CA GLU A 64 -10.73 -19.15 7.63
C GLU A 64 -12.09 -18.45 7.63
N ASN A 65 -12.53 -17.89 6.50
CA ASN A 65 -13.84 -17.24 6.38
C ASN A 65 -15.00 -18.22 6.62
N LEU A 66 -14.89 -19.47 6.14
CA LEU A 66 -15.91 -20.49 6.39
C LEU A 66 -15.97 -20.88 7.87
N LEU A 67 -14.83 -20.91 8.56
CA LEU A 67 -14.75 -21.16 9.99
C LEU A 67 -15.27 -19.96 10.82
N ILE A 68 -14.98 -18.74 10.36
CA ILE A 68 -15.43 -17.49 10.99
C ILE A 68 -16.94 -17.27 10.83
N GLN A 69 -17.57 -17.77 9.75
CA GLN A 69 -19.03 -17.72 9.59
C GLN A 69 -19.80 -18.45 10.72
N GLN A 70 -19.13 -19.27 11.53
CA GLN A 70 -19.74 -19.96 12.68
C GLN A 70 -19.58 -19.21 14.01
N GLN A 71 -18.75 -18.17 14.08
CA GLN A 71 -18.54 -17.38 15.31
C GLN A 71 -18.54 -15.89 15.00
N GLU A 72 -19.36 -15.17 15.74
CA GLU A 72 -19.36 -13.70 15.67
C GLU A 72 -18.00 -13.15 16.12
N PRO A 73 -17.32 -12.31 15.30
CA PRO A 73 -16.06 -11.70 15.66
C PRO A 73 -16.12 -11.00 17.01
N SER A 74 -15.18 -11.26 17.88
CA SER A 74 -15.14 -10.70 19.23
C SER A 74 -13.71 -10.46 19.72
N GLY A 75 -13.55 -9.62 20.73
CA GLY A 75 -12.24 -9.31 21.32
C GLY A 75 -11.75 -7.91 20.97
N VAL A 76 -10.48 -7.62 21.28
CA VAL A 76 -9.85 -6.31 21.06
C VAL A 76 -9.04 -6.34 19.80
N VAL A 77 -9.23 -5.37 18.91
CA VAL A 77 -8.37 -5.13 17.74
C VAL A 77 -7.72 -3.76 17.88
N ARG A 78 -6.41 -3.72 17.94
CA ARG A 78 -5.58 -2.52 18.04
C ARG A 78 -5.04 -2.12 16.68
N LEU A 79 -5.47 -0.96 16.20
CA LEU A 79 -5.14 -0.46 14.87
C LEU A 79 -4.41 0.87 14.97
N SER A 80 -3.35 1.05 14.20
CA SER A 80 -2.72 2.36 13.98
C SER A 80 -2.86 2.79 12.52
N ALA A 81 -3.24 4.05 12.30
CA ALA A 81 -3.35 4.65 10.98
C ALA A 81 -2.71 6.03 10.95
N SER A 82 -2.25 6.47 9.77
CA SER A 82 -1.85 7.86 9.58
C SER A 82 -3.08 8.77 9.57
N VAL A 83 -2.87 10.06 9.90
CA VAL A 83 -3.97 11.05 9.97
C VAL A 83 -4.79 11.08 8.68
N PRO A 84 -4.20 11.18 7.47
CA PRO A 84 -4.99 11.23 6.24
C PRO A 84 -5.76 9.92 5.99
N ILE A 85 -5.18 8.76 6.28
CA ILE A 85 -5.86 7.48 6.13
C ILE A 85 -7.06 7.39 7.08
N ALA A 86 -6.89 7.81 8.33
CA ALA A 86 -7.98 7.81 9.30
C ALA A 86 -9.13 8.70 8.84
N GLN A 87 -8.83 9.89 8.35
CA GLN A 87 -9.83 10.87 7.92
C GLN A 87 -10.58 10.46 6.64
N TYR A 88 -9.84 10.02 5.61
CA TYR A 88 -10.43 9.82 4.29
C TYR A 88 -10.87 8.39 3.98
N LEU A 89 -10.34 7.40 4.70
CA LEU A 89 -10.61 6.00 4.40
C LEU A 89 -11.28 5.25 5.56
N LEU A 90 -10.98 5.61 6.82
CA LEU A 90 -11.41 4.83 7.96
C LEU A 90 -12.55 5.48 8.75
N SER A 91 -12.79 6.78 8.58
CA SER A 91 -13.82 7.54 9.32
C SER A 91 -15.21 6.94 9.26
N ASP A 92 -15.58 6.38 8.12
CA ASP A 92 -16.89 5.78 7.92
C ASP A 92 -16.87 4.26 8.14
N CYS A 93 -15.85 3.57 7.63
CA CYS A 93 -15.83 2.11 7.66
C CYS A 93 -15.58 1.51 9.07
N LEU A 94 -14.81 2.19 9.95
CA LEU A 94 -14.59 1.67 11.31
C LEU A 94 -15.83 1.76 12.20
N PRO A 95 -16.60 2.85 12.22
CA PRO A 95 -17.89 2.89 12.90
C PRO A 95 -18.89 1.84 12.36
N GLU A 96 -18.98 1.68 11.04
CA GLU A 96 -19.81 0.64 10.43
C GLU A 96 -19.39 -0.77 10.86
N LEU A 97 -18.07 -1.03 10.92
CA LEU A 97 -17.53 -2.29 11.38
C LEU A 97 -17.90 -2.55 12.86
N ALA A 98 -17.77 -1.53 13.71
CA ALA A 98 -18.13 -1.63 15.13
C ALA A 98 -19.63 -1.86 15.34
N GLU A 99 -20.48 -1.22 14.54
CA GLU A 99 -21.93 -1.45 14.55
C GLU A 99 -22.29 -2.88 14.12
N ARG A 100 -21.63 -3.36 13.05
CA ARG A 100 -21.85 -4.71 12.52
C ARG A 100 -21.39 -5.83 13.45
N TYR A 101 -20.35 -5.58 14.25
CA TYR A 101 -19.75 -6.56 15.16
C TYR A 101 -19.62 -6.01 16.59
N PRO A 102 -20.71 -5.96 17.34
CA PRO A 102 -20.76 -5.30 18.65
C PRO A 102 -19.90 -5.95 19.73
N LYS A 103 -19.39 -7.17 19.50
CA LYS A 103 -18.46 -7.85 20.40
C LYS A 103 -16.97 -7.51 20.10
N LEU A 104 -16.70 -6.73 19.03
CA LEU A 104 -15.37 -6.21 18.75
C LEU A 104 -15.17 -4.88 19.49
N LEU A 105 -14.05 -4.78 20.21
CA LEU A 105 -13.54 -3.50 20.71
C LEU A 105 -12.45 -3.00 19.78
N LEU A 106 -12.73 -1.97 18.98
CA LEU A 106 -11.73 -1.34 18.11
C LEU A 106 -10.99 -0.26 18.90
N GLN A 107 -9.69 -0.40 19.03
CA GLN A 107 -8.80 0.62 19.59
C GLN A 107 -7.96 1.21 18.45
N VAL A 108 -8.22 2.48 18.10
CA VAL A 108 -7.61 3.15 16.97
C VAL A 108 -6.68 4.25 17.45
N GLU A 109 -5.39 4.15 17.13
CA GLU A 109 -4.41 5.20 17.33
C GLU A 109 -4.10 5.88 16.00
N VAL A 110 -4.38 7.18 15.92
CA VAL A 110 -4.12 7.99 14.73
C VAL A 110 -2.82 8.75 14.94
N THR A 111 -1.80 8.42 14.15
CA THR A 111 -0.48 9.04 14.26
C THR A 111 0.32 8.89 12.96
N ASP A 112 1.10 9.90 12.59
CA ASP A 112 1.99 9.85 11.43
C ASP A 112 3.40 9.33 11.77
N ARG A 113 3.71 9.13 13.06
CA ARG A 113 4.97 8.50 13.44
C ARG A 113 5.02 7.04 13.00
N TYR A 114 6.20 6.54 12.72
CA TYR A 114 6.42 5.12 12.58
C TYR A 114 6.18 4.42 13.91
N VAL A 115 5.34 3.41 13.92
CA VAL A 115 5.07 2.55 15.07
C VAL A 115 5.73 1.20 14.89
N ASP A 116 6.26 0.62 15.96
CA ASP A 116 6.73 -0.75 15.96
C ASP A 116 5.54 -1.67 16.30
N VAL A 117 5.05 -2.40 15.28
CA VAL A 117 3.86 -3.24 15.39
C VAL A 117 3.95 -4.22 16.54
N MET A 118 5.13 -4.84 16.73
CA MET A 118 5.33 -5.90 17.73
C MET A 118 5.50 -5.33 19.13
N SER A 119 6.36 -4.34 19.31
CA SER A 119 6.67 -3.79 20.63
C SER A 119 5.54 -2.93 21.21
N GLU A 120 4.75 -2.30 20.33
CA GLU A 120 3.61 -1.45 20.72
C GLU A 120 2.27 -2.22 20.74
N ASN A 121 2.29 -3.53 20.44
CA ASN A 121 1.13 -4.43 20.46
C ASN A 121 -0.02 -3.96 19.53
N PHE A 122 0.29 -3.52 18.33
CA PHE A 122 -0.71 -3.32 17.29
C PHE A 122 -0.96 -4.62 16.53
N ASP A 123 -2.24 -4.90 16.24
CA ASP A 123 -2.64 -6.02 15.40
C ASP A 123 -2.56 -5.63 13.92
N ILE A 124 -2.89 -4.37 13.61
CA ILE A 124 -2.95 -3.83 12.26
C ILE A 124 -2.34 -2.43 12.23
N VAL A 125 -1.50 -2.17 11.23
CA VAL A 125 -0.98 -0.82 10.93
C VAL A 125 -1.26 -0.49 9.49
N ILE A 126 -1.97 0.63 9.25
CA ILE A 126 -2.34 1.10 7.92
C ILE A 126 -1.55 2.35 7.59
N ARG A 127 -0.76 2.31 6.52
CA ARG A 127 0.10 3.40 6.06
C ARG A 127 0.07 3.51 4.54
N SER A 128 0.21 4.72 4.04
CA SER A 128 0.57 4.96 2.64
C SER A 128 2.08 5.08 2.49
N HIS A 129 2.62 4.57 1.40
CA HIS A 129 4.04 4.70 1.08
C HIS A 129 4.25 4.75 -0.42
N PHE A 130 5.30 5.44 -0.86
CA PHE A 130 5.65 5.61 -2.28
C PHE A 130 6.79 4.68 -2.70
N GLN A 131 7.53 4.15 -1.75
CA GLN A 131 8.65 3.25 -1.98
C GLN A 131 8.31 1.86 -1.45
N PRO A 132 8.88 0.80 -2.04
CA PRO A 132 8.77 -0.53 -1.47
C PRO A 132 9.20 -0.53 0.00
N LEU A 133 8.43 -1.18 0.85
CA LEU A 133 8.80 -1.34 2.25
C LEU A 133 9.96 -2.33 2.38
N PRO A 134 10.87 -2.12 3.34
CA PRO A 134 11.94 -3.07 3.61
C PRO A 134 11.36 -4.41 4.08
N ASP A 135 12.14 -5.48 3.84
CA ASP A 135 11.78 -6.80 4.35
C ASP A 135 11.64 -6.77 5.87
N SER A 136 10.52 -7.27 6.36
CA SER A 136 10.20 -7.39 7.77
C SER A 136 9.53 -8.73 8.04
N GLY A 137 9.39 -9.11 9.31
CA GLY A 137 8.62 -10.28 9.71
C GLY A 137 7.09 -10.10 9.59
N LEU A 138 6.63 -8.95 9.11
CA LEU A 138 5.22 -8.60 9.02
C LEU A 138 4.60 -9.06 7.68
N ILE A 139 3.30 -9.34 7.70
CA ILE A 139 2.52 -9.62 6.50
C ILE A 139 2.01 -8.30 5.95
N GLN A 140 2.42 -7.95 4.74
CA GLN A 140 1.91 -6.78 4.04
C GLN A 140 0.75 -7.16 3.11
N ARG A 141 -0.31 -6.37 3.16
CA ARG A 141 -1.43 -6.42 2.20
C ARG A 141 -1.64 -5.05 1.59
N VAL A 142 -1.69 -4.97 0.27
CA VAL A 142 -2.06 -3.75 -0.44
C VAL A 142 -3.57 -3.60 -0.39
N LEU A 143 -4.07 -2.54 0.23
CA LEU A 143 -5.49 -2.23 0.29
C LEU A 143 -5.95 -1.48 -0.95
N LYS A 144 -5.14 -0.52 -1.42
CA LYS A 144 -5.43 0.30 -2.59
C LYS A 144 -4.12 0.84 -3.19
N ASN A 145 -4.09 0.93 -4.52
CA ASN A 145 -3.13 1.74 -5.24
C ASN A 145 -3.82 3.05 -5.62
N ASP A 146 -3.35 4.16 -5.09
CA ASP A 146 -3.92 5.48 -5.34
C ASP A 146 -3.00 6.30 -6.24
N LYS A 147 -3.58 7.24 -6.97
CA LYS A 147 -2.81 8.18 -7.81
C LYS A 147 -2.66 9.49 -7.06
N ILE A 148 -1.49 10.11 -7.18
CA ILE A 148 -1.30 11.49 -6.77
C ILE A 148 -1.65 12.37 -7.96
N ILE A 149 -2.58 13.30 -7.76
CA ILE A 149 -3.07 14.22 -8.78
C ILE A 149 -2.82 15.68 -8.36
N ALA A 150 -2.60 16.54 -9.36
CA ALA A 150 -2.52 17.97 -9.15
C ALA A 150 -3.94 18.56 -9.11
N VAL A 151 -4.25 19.33 -8.08
CA VAL A 151 -5.58 19.91 -7.86
C VAL A 151 -5.49 21.41 -7.57
N ALA A 152 -6.48 22.14 -8.09
CA ALA A 152 -6.65 23.58 -7.85
C ALA A 152 -8.12 23.97 -7.92
N ALA A 153 -8.50 25.08 -7.32
CA ALA A 153 -9.85 25.61 -7.47
C ALA A 153 -10.10 26.13 -8.90
N PRO A 154 -11.31 25.93 -9.46
CA PRO A 154 -11.66 26.51 -10.78
C PRO A 154 -11.44 28.03 -10.84
N ALA A 155 -11.75 28.74 -9.76
CA ALA A 155 -11.55 30.20 -9.66
C ALA A 155 -10.08 30.62 -9.74
N TYR A 156 -9.15 29.77 -9.31
CA TYR A 156 -7.72 29.99 -9.49
C TYR A 156 -7.32 29.78 -10.96
N LEU A 157 -7.77 28.70 -11.56
CA LEU A 157 -7.45 28.36 -12.96
C LEU A 157 -7.97 29.41 -13.95
N MET A 158 -9.16 29.97 -13.71
CA MET A 158 -9.73 31.04 -14.55
C MET A 158 -8.92 32.34 -14.54
N LYS A 159 -8.15 32.59 -13.50
CA LYS A 159 -7.35 33.84 -13.32
C LYS A 159 -5.87 33.62 -13.65
N SER A 160 -5.47 32.38 -13.88
CA SER A 160 -4.07 32.00 -14.08
C SER A 160 -3.80 31.64 -15.55
N SER A 161 -2.53 31.55 -15.92
CA SER A 161 -2.13 31.07 -17.25
C SER A 161 -2.67 29.66 -17.50
N PRO A 162 -3.01 29.28 -18.73
CA PRO A 162 -3.41 27.92 -19.05
C PRO A 162 -2.32 26.92 -18.74
N ILE A 163 -2.71 25.73 -18.26
CA ILE A 163 -1.81 24.59 -17.99
C ILE A 163 -2.07 23.51 -19.02
N HIS A 164 -1.11 23.27 -19.90
CA HIS A 164 -1.16 22.23 -20.93
C HIS A 164 -0.09 21.15 -20.69
N THR A 165 1.00 21.53 -20.05
CA THR A 165 2.13 20.66 -19.73
C THR A 165 2.54 20.82 -18.26
N PRO A 166 3.23 19.85 -17.67
CA PRO A 166 3.78 20.00 -16.32
C PRO A 166 4.72 21.22 -16.19
N GLU A 167 5.45 21.58 -17.24
CA GLU A 167 6.35 22.73 -17.24
C GLU A 167 5.62 24.07 -17.03
N ASP A 168 4.36 24.19 -17.47
CA ASP A 168 3.56 25.39 -17.24
C ASP A 168 3.35 25.69 -15.75
N LEU A 169 3.42 24.65 -14.89
CA LEU A 169 3.31 24.79 -13.44
C LEU A 169 4.41 25.68 -12.83
N LEU A 170 5.52 25.89 -13.51
CA LEU A 170 6.58 26.84 -13.10
C LEU A 170 6.08 28.29 -12.99
N LYS A 171 4.97 28.61 -13.69
CA LYS A 171 4.34 29.95 -13.67
C LYS A 171 3.23 30.04 -12.61
N HIS A 172 3.03 28.98 -11.82
CA HIS A 172 1.93 28.88 -10.86
C HIS A 172 2.41 28.83 -9.43
N GLU A 173 1.50 29.16 -8.53
CA GLU A 173 1.69 29.07 -7.09
C GLU A 173 1.51 27.62 -6.61
N GLY A 174 2.50 27.09 -5.91
CA GLY A 174 2.49 25.76 -5.33
C GLY A 174 2.10 25.78 -3.85
N ILE A 175 1.25 24.85 -3.46
CA ILE A 175 0.89 24.55 -2.07
C ILE A 175 1.57 23.23 -1.71
N TRP A 176 2.42 23.22 -0.70
CA TRP A 176 3.40 22.18 -0.48
C TRP A 176 3.24 21.49 0.89
N PRO A 177 3.53 20.17 1.00
CA PRO A 177 3.41 19.45 2.27
C PRO A 177 4.54 19.76 3.25
N GLU A 178 5.72 20.20 2.80
CA GLU A 178 6.89 20.49 3.63
C GLU A 178 7.82 21.52 3.01
N LEU A 179 8.67 22.14 3.84
CA LEU A 179 9.63 23.15 3.40
C LEU A 179 10.83 22.55 2.63
N GLN A 180 11.29 21.36 3.00
CA GLN A 180 12.35 20.64 2.29
C GLN A 180 11.76 19.83 1.14
N MET A 181 11.41 20.51 0.08
CA MET A 181 10.55 19.98 -0.93
C MET A 181 11.28 19.20 -2.01
N ASN A 182 10.93 17.94 -2.13
CA ASN A 182 11.19 17.20 -3.35
C ASN A 182 10.35 17.79 -4.50
N PRO A 183 10.91 18.03 -5.68
CA PRO A 183 10.16 18.52 -6.82
C PRO A 183 9.00 17.57 -7.14
N TRP A 184 7.95 18.11 -7.77
CA TRP A 184 6.82 17.31 -8.21
C TRP A 184 7.23 16.44 -9.39
N HIS A 185 6.92 15.15 -9.32
CA HIS A 185 7.21 14.17 -10.35
C HIS A 185 5.92 13.81 -11.07
N PHE A 186 5.88 14.11 -12.36
CA PHE A 186 4.79 13.71 -13.24
C PHE A 186 5.26 12.58 -14.16
N GLN A 187 4.32 11.75 -14.58
CA GLN A 187 4.55 10.71 -15.56
C GLN A 187 3.38 10.67 -16.53
N ASN A 188 3.67 10.75 -17.83
CA ASN A 188 2.64 10.62 -18.85
C ASN A 188 2.31 9.13 -19.12
N ILE A 189 1.29 8.91 -19.96
CA ILE A 189 0.84 7.56 -20.33
C ILE A 189 1.90 6.73 -21.06
N ASN A 190 2.92 7.36 -21.64
CA ASN A 190 4.04 6.71 -22.33
C ASN A 190 5.22 6.43 -21.40
N GLY A 191 5.09 6.73 -20.10
CA GLY A 191 6.13 6.51 -19.10
C GLY A 191 7.20 7.61 -19.03
N GLN A 192 7.10 8.67 -19.82
CA GLN A 192 8.04 9.81 -19.76
C GLN A 192 7.80 10.57 -18.44
N LYS A 193 8.90 10.88 -17.77
CA LYS A 193 8.88 11.55 -16.47
C LYS A 193 9.29 13.01 -16.63
N GLU A 194 8.57 13.88 -15.98
CA GLU A 194 8.85 15.31 -15.89
C GLU A 194 8.93 15.73 -14.42
N ILE A 195 9.83 16.66 -14.14
CA ILE A 195 10.10 17.15 -12.79
C ILE A 195 9.88 18.64 -12.77
N VAL A 196 8.98 19.10 -11.92
CA VAL A 196 8.58 20.51 -11.87
C VAL A 196 8.59 21.02 -10.43
N ARG A 197 8.99 22.28 -10.25
CA ARG A 197 8.97 22.96 -8.97
C ARG A 197 8.23 24.29 -9.07
N PRO A 198 6.92 24.34 -8.84
CA PRO A 198 6.15 25.58 -8.76
C PRO A 198 6.65 26.52 -7.66
N ASN A 199 6.32 27.80 -7.77
CA ASN A 199 6.63 28.79 -6.73
C ASN A 199 5.92 28.42 -5.43
N ILE A 200 6.63 28.57 -4.30
CA ILE A 200 6.06 28.25 -2.99
C ILE A 200 5.17 29.39 -2.53
N ARG A 201 3.89 29.13 -2.39
CA ARG A 201 2.90 30.08 -1.86
C ARG A 201 2.46 29.73 -0.44
N PHE A 202 2.33 28.44 -0.15
CA PHE A 202 1.79 27.96 1.11
C PHE A 202 2.41 26.60 1.46
N VAL A 203 2.65 26.36 2.75
CA VAL A 203 3.20 25.11 3.25
C VAL A 203 2.40 24.63 4.45
N ALA A 204 1.99 23.36 4.44
CA ALA A 204 1.39 22.67 5.58
C ALA A 204 1.61 21.16 5.45
N ASN A 205 1.87 20.48 6.53
CA ASN A 205 2.12 19.03 6.54
C ASN A 205 0.85 18.19 6.75
N GLU A 206 -0.33 18.80 6.56
CA GLU A 206 -1.61 18.15 6.77
C GLU A 206 -2.50 18.30 5.52
N SER A 207 -3.06 17.17 5.04
CA SER A 207 -3.76 17.09 3.75
C SER A 207 -5.03 17.93 3.67
N GLU A 208 -5.81 18.04 4.75
CA GLU A 208 -7.02 18.88 4.77
C GLU A 208 -6.68 20.36 4.70
N ILE A 209 -5.58 20.78 5.30
CA ILE A 209 -5.10 22.18 5.21
C ILE A 209 -4.66 22.49 3.77
N LEU A 210 -3.92 21.56 3.13
CA LEU A 210 -3.51 21.71 1.72
C LEU A 210 -4.73 21.77 0.79
N LYS A 211 -5.68 20.86 0.98
CA LYS A 211 -6.95 20.83 0.24
C LYS A 211 -7.75 22.13 0.45
N GLY A 212 -7.85 22.58 1.69
CA GLY A 212 -8.53 23.82 2.04
C GLY A 212 -7.88 25.07 1.39
N ALA A 213 -6.55 25.11 1.34
CA ALA A 213 -5.81 26.18 0.68
C ALA A 213 -6.04 26.18 -0.84
N ALA A 214 -6.01 24.99 -1.47
CA ALA A 214 -6.32 24.83 -2.89
C ALA A 214 -7.76 25.25 -3.21
N LYS A 215 -8.75 24.79 -2.42
CA LYS A 215 -10.18 25.18 -2.57
C LYS A 215 -10.38 26.70 -2.50
N ARG A 216 -9.58 27.43 -1.71
CA ARG A 216 -9.60 28.89 -1.60
C ARG A 216 -8.85 29.61 -2.72
N GLY A 217 -8.29 28.88 -3.67
CA GLY A 217 -7.59 29.45 -4.83
C GLY A 217 -6.20 30.02 -4.49
N LEU A 218 -5.52 29.49 -3.46
CA LEU A 218 -4.16 29.92 -3.13
C LEU A 218 -3.11 29.35 -4.12
N GLY A 219 -3.44 28.32 -4.88
CA GLY A 219 -2.54 27.69 -5.81
C GLY A 219 -2.93 26.23 -6.13
N ILE A 220 -1.92 25.47 -6.53
CA ILE A 220 -2.03 24.06 -6.93
C ILE A 220 -1.35 23.20 -5.87
N THR A 221 -1.93 22.06 -5.52
CA THR A 221 -1.30 21.08 -4.64
C THR A 221 -1.38 19.67 -5.23
N LEU A 222 -0.57 18.77 -4.72
CA LEU A 222 -0.62 17.33 -5.03
C LEU A 222 -1.32 16.60 -3.89
N LEU A 223 -2.38 15.85 -4.23
CA LEU A 223 -3.12 15.03 -3.26
C LEU A 223 -3.42 13.65 -3.85
N PRO A 224 -3.57 12.63 -3.02
CA PRO A 224 -4.17 11.36 -3.44
C PRO A 224 -5.56 11.60 -4.03
N GLU A 225 -5.87 10.95 -5.14
CA GLU A 225 -7.15 11.09 -5.82
C GLU A 225 -8.33 10.78 -4.88
N THR A 226 -8.18 9.78 -4.04
CA THR A 226 -9.17 9.40 -3.00
C THR A 226 -9.49 10.57 -2.06
N PHE A 227 -8.52 11.43 -1.73
CA PHE A 227 -8.75 12.57 -0.82
C PHE A 227 -9.53 13.71 -1.48
N CYS A 228 -9.73 13.65 -2.80
CA CYS A 228 -10.42 14.68 -3.58
C CYS A 228 -11.87 14.32 -3.92
N MET A 229 -12.30 13.07 -3.64
CA MET A 229 -13.61 12.57 -4.00
C MET A 229 -14.75 13.01 -3.05
N ASN A 230 -14.39 13.66 -1.91
CA ASN A 230 -15.35 14.13 -0.88
C ASN A 230 -15.39 15.66 -0.80
#